data_18f7c72f0555d42a1a5a0eca98c2099d
#
_entry.id   18f7c72f0555d42a1a5a0eca98c2099d
#
_cell.length_a   1.000
_cell.length_b   1.000
_cell.length_c   1.000
_cell.angle_alpha   90.00
_cell.angle_beta   90.00
_cell.angle_gamma   90.00
#
_symmetry.space_group_name_H-M   'P 1'
#
loop_
_entity.id
_entity.type
_entity.pdbx_description
1 polymer ?
#
loop_
_entity_poly.entity_id
_entity_poly.type
_entity_poly.pdbx_seq_one_letter_code
_entity_poly.pdbx_strand_id
1 'polypeptide(L)'
;RSHPLAARETIRPQDLWSENLILSQQVLQANSHGNKLQTWIKKPFAELNIQATYNLAYNASLMVREGLGSCIMLEKIINVPPYDPALCFRLLDPLLEDTLFIVWKRFQLFSKGTQQFIHLLKEEAEKISQL
;
A
#
# COMPACT_ATOMS: atom_id res chain seq x y z
N ARG A 1 -3.08 -15.74 -8.53
CA ARG A 1 -2.97 -16.92 -7.62
C ARG A 1 -2.03 -18.01 -8.15
N SER A 2 -1.75 -18.05 -9.44
CA SER A 2 -0.75 -18.96 -10.02
C SER A 2 0.70 -18.50 -9.79
N HIS A 3 0.91 -17.29 -9.30
CA HIS A 3 2.23 -16.73 -9.04
C HIS A 3 2.89 -17.42 -7.83
N PRO A 4 4.22 -17.71 -7.86
CA PRO A 4 4.92 -18.38 -6.75
C PRO A 4 4.77 -17.68 -5.40
N LEU A 5 4.74 -16.34 -5.38
CA LEU A 5 4.53 -15.57 -4.16
C LEU A 5 3.14 -15.79 -3.53
N ALA A 6 2.14 -16.20 -4.32
CA ALA A 6 0.82 -16.48 -3.81
C ALA A 6 0.76 -17.72 -2.89
N ALA A 7 1.73 -18.61 -3.01
CA ALA A 7 1.85 -19.81 -2.16
C ALA A 7 2.52 -19.52 -0.81
N ARG A 8 3.13 -18.35 -0.63
CA ARG A 8 3.79 -17.99 0.62
C ARG A 8 2.77 -17.45 1.64
N GLU A 9 3.07 -17.60 2.91
CA GLU A 9 2.29 -16.98 3.99
C GLU A 9 2.59 -15.49 4.10
N THR A 10 3.87 -15.14 4.05
CA THR A 10 4.36 -13.75 4.09
C THR A 10 5.41 -13.52 3.00
N ILE A 11 5.66 -12.27 2.69
CA ILE A 11 6.64 -11.84 1.68
C ILE A 11 7.78 -11.10 2.37
N ARG A 12 9.01 -11.56 2.14
CA ARG A 12 10.24 -10.91 2.62
C ARG A 12 10.85 -10.01 1.57
N PRO A 13 11.70 -9.04 1.95
CA PRO A 13 12.37 -8.15 1.00
C PRO A 13 13.04 -8.89 -0.18
N GLN A 14 13.75 -9.98 0.13
CA GLN A 14 14.49 -10.76 -0.87
C GLN A 14 13.59 -11.45 -1.90
N ASP A 15 12.36 -11.76 -1.52
CA ASP A 15 11.39 -12.40 -2.41
C ASP A 15 10.97 -11.46 -3.56
N LEU A 16 11.17 -10.14 -3.37
CA LEU A 16 10.79 -9.10 -4.33
C LEU A 16 11.94 -8.63 -5.23
N TRP A 17 13.17 -9.01 -4.95
CA TRP A 17 14.34 -8.46 -5.67
C TRP A 17 14.42 -8.85 -7.15
N SER A 18 13.86 -9.99 -7.51
CA SER A 18 13.80 -10.47 -8.90
C SER A 18 12.39 -10.37 -9.51
N GLU A 19 11.43 -9.83 -8.75
CA GLU A 19 10.05 -9.74 -9.19
C GLU A 19 9.81 -8.51 -10.06
N ASN A 20 8.85 -8.64 -10.97
CA ASN A 20 8.27 -7.49 -11.66
C ASN A 20 7.39 -6.71 -10.67
N LEU A 21 7.77 -5.49 -10.35
CA LEU A 21 7.09 -4.69 -9.33
C LEU A 21 6.24 -3.58 -9.93
N ILE A 22 5.10 -3.34 -9.29
CA ILE A 22 4.22 -2.20 -9.53
C ILE A 22 4.19 -1.39 -8.25
N LEU A 23 4.74 -0.17 -8.26
CA LEU A 23 4.92 0.65 -7.07
C LEU A 23 4.12 1.96 -7.14
N SER A 24 3.75 2.49 -5.98
CA SER A 24 3.13 3.81 -5.91
C SER A 24 4.09 4.89 -6.41
N GLN A 25 3.61 5.78 -7.27
CA GLN A 25 4.37 6.93 -7.74
C GLN A 25 4.84 7.82 -6.57
N GLN A 26 4.03 7.97 -5.54
CA GLN A 26 4.37 8.73 -4.34
C GLN A 26 5.57 8.15 -3.60
N VAL A 27 5.67 6.83 -3.53
CA VAL A 27 6.80 6.14 -2.89
C VAL A 27 8.09 6.39 -3.65
N LEU A 28 8.05 6.39 -4.97
CA LEU A 28 9.23 6.64 -5.80
C LEU A 28 9.66 8.11 -5.80
N GLN A 29 8.74 9.03 -5.62
CA GLN A 29 9.01 10.47 -5.54
C GLN A 29 9.43 10.94 -4.15
N ALA A 30 9.14 10.16 -3.11
CA ALA A 30 9.57 10.49 -1.76
C ALA A 30 11.11 10.52 -1.68
N ASN A 31 11.65 11.60 -1.09
CA ASN A 31 13.08 11.71 -0.88
C ASN A 31 13.60 10.46 -0.16
N SER A 32 14.76 9.95 -0.60
CA SER A 32 15.39 8.72 -0.11
C SER A 32 15.62 8.69 1.42
N HIS A 33 15.72 9.87 2.05
CA HIS A 33 15.80 10.00 3.50
C HIS A 33 14.41 9.85 4.13
N GLY A 34 14.13 8.67 4.68
CA GLY A 34 12.87 8.36 5.35
C GLY A 34 11.85 7.58 4.52
N ASN A 35 12.18 7.13 3.32
CA ASN A 35 11.32 6.23 2.56
C ASN A 35 11.31 4.84 3.22
N LYS A 36 10.23 4.57 3.96
CA LYS A 36 10.07 3.33 4.72
C LYS A 36 10.16 2.08 3.83
N LEU A 37 9.57 2.11 2.63
CA LEU A 37 9.62 0.97 1.72
C LEU A 37 11.03 0.72 1.20
N GLN A 38 11.79 1.76 0.88
CA GLN A 38 13.18 1.59 0.45
C GLN A 38 14.06 1.02 1.55
N THR A 39 13.87 1.48 2.78
CA THR A 39 14.55 0.93 3.96
C THR A 39 14.19 -0.53 4.19
N TRP A 40 12.90 -0.86 4.03
CA TRP A 40 12.40 -2.22 4.22
C TRP A 40 12.92 -3.19 3.15
N ILE A 41 12.90 -2.78 1.87
CA ILE A 41 13.27 -3.65 0.74
C ILE A 41 14.79 -3.92 0.70
N LYS A 42 15.59 -3.09 1.39
CA LYS A 42 17.06 -3.24 1.53
C LYS A 42 17.79 -3.30 0.19
N LYS A 43 17.23 -2.67 -0.84
CA LYS A 43 17.82 -2.61 -2.18
C LYS A 43 17.40 -1.29 -2.84
N PRO A 44 18.31 -0.57 -3.53
CA PRO A 44 17.97 0.65 -4.26
C PRO A 44 16.86 0.39 -5.28
N PHE A 45 15.90 1.30 -5.39
CA PHE A 45 14.81 1.15 -6.39
C PHE A 45 15.34 1.06 -7.84
N ALA A 46 16.47 1.70 -8.12
CA ALA A 46 17.12 1.61 -9.44
C ALA A 46 17.61 0.20 -9.80
N GLU A 47 17.78 -0.67 -8.82
CA GLU A 47 18.19 -2.06 -8.99
C GLU A 47 17.03 -3.07 -8.98
N LEU A 48 15.80 -2.57 -8.81
CA LEU A 48 14.58 -3.37 -8.84
C LEU A 48 13.95 -3.33 -10.23
N ASN A 49 13.23 -4.39 -10.57
CA ASN A 49 12.52 -4.45 -11.83
C ASN A 49 11.13 -3.80 -11.69
N ILE A 50 11.08 -2.46 -11.74
CA ILE A 50 9.84 -1.70 -11.64
C ILE A 50 9.22 -1.59 -13.04
N GLN A 51 8.17 -2.38 -13.26
CA GLN A 51 7.47 -2.45 -14.56
C GLN A 51 6.48 -1.30 -14.76
N ALA A 52 5.85 -0.86 -13.69
CA ALA A 52 4.88 0.23 -13.73
C ALA A 52 4.79 0.99 -12.42
N THR A 53 4.24 2.18 -12.49
CA THR A 53 3.85 2.97 -11.32
C THR A 53 2.35 3.24 -11.33
N TYR A 54 1.79 3.45 -10.13
CA TYR A 54 0.38 3.78 -10.00
C TYR A 54 0.18 4.95 -9.03
N ASN A 55 -0.93 5.64 -9.22
CA ASN A 55 -1.47 6.65 -8.31
C ASN A 55 -2.84 6.24 -7.73
N LEU A 56 -3.53 5.29 -8.36
CA LEU A 56 -4.79 4.71 -7.92
C LEU A 56 -4.63 3.21 -7.72
N ALA A 57 -4.86 2.74 -6.50
CA ALA A 57 -4.70 1.32 -6.13
C ALA A 57 -5.57 0.37 -6.96
N TYR A 58 -6.78 0.81 -7.34
CA TYR A 58 -7.65 0.01 -8.21
C TYR A 58 -7.01 -0.26 -9.58
N ASN A 59 -6.40 0.75 -10.21
CA ASN A 59 -5.72 0.56 -11.48
C ASN A 59 -4.53 -0.40 -11.36
N ALA A 60 -3.79 -0.32 -10.25
CA ALA A 60 -2.71 -1.27 -9.97
C ALA A 60 -3.23 -2.70 -9.86
N SER A 61 -4.39 -2.92 -9.26
CA SER A 61 -5.00 -4.26 -9.18
C SER A 61 -5.34 -4.85 -10.54
N LEU A 62 -5.75 -4.02 -11.49
CA LEU A 62 -6.00 -4.46 -12.87
C LEU A 62 -4.68 -4.85 -13.56
N MET A 63 -3.60 -4.10 -13.36
CA MET A 63 -2.28 -4.45 -13.90
C MET A 63 -1.77 -5.79 -13.35
N VAL A 64 -1.96 -6.05 -12.05
CA VAL A 64 -1.63 -7.34 -11.44
C VAL A 64 -2.48 -8.46 -12.03
N ARG A 65 -3.76 -8.21 -12.23
CA ARG A 65 -4.71 -9.17 -12.81
C ARG A 65 -4.30 -9.60 -14.23
N GLU A 66 -3.77 -8.66 -15.00
CA GLU A 66 -3.24 -8.91 -16.35
C GLU A 66 -1.81 -9.48 -16.36
N GLY A 67 -1.25 -9.78 -15.18
CA GLY A 67 0.05 -10.44 -15.06
C GLY A 67 1.26 -9.52 -15.24
N LEU A 68 1.10 -8.21 -15.14
CA LEU A 68 2.21 -7.26 -15.30
C LEU A 68 3.25 -7.38 -14.19
N GLY A 69 2.85 -7.83 -13.00
CA GLY A 69 3.74 -8.01 -11.88
C GLY A 69 3.02 -8.04 -10.53
N SER A 70 3.79 -7.95 -9.46
CA SER A 70 3.32 -7.88 -8.08
C SER A 70 3.25 -6.43 -7.61
N CYS A 71 2.18 -6.05 -6.92
CA CYS A 71 1.98 -4.69 -6.44
C CYS A 71 2.15 -4.61 -4.92
N ILE A 72 2.89 -3.60 -4.45
CA ILE A 72 2.95 -3.24 -3.03
C ILE A 72 1.97 -2.10 -2.77
N MET A 73 1.05 -2.32 -1.84
CA MET A 73 0.03 -1.34 -1.48
C MET A 73 -0.39 -1.49 0.00
N LEU A 74 -1.14 -0.51 0.50
CA LEU A 74 -1.72 -0.60 1.84
C LEU A 74 -2.75 -1.72 1.91
N GLU A 75 -2.80 -2.39 3.05
CA GLU A 75 -3.82 -3.40 3.34
C GLU A 75 -5.23 -2.80 3.25
N LYS A 76 -6.16 -3.56 2.70
CA LYS A 76 -7.58 -3.17 2.59
C LYS A 76 -7.87 -1.90 1.76
N ILE A 77 -6.88 -1.34 1.05
CA ILE A 77 -7.12 -0.17 0.19
C ILE A 77 -8.03 -0.50 -1.00
N ILE A 78 -8.06 -1.76 -1.41
CA ILE A 78 -9.02 -2.30 -2.39
C ILE A 78 -9.70 -3.53 -1.79
N ASN A 79 -10.95 -3.75 -2.19
CA ASN A 79 -11.69 -4.93 -1.77
C ASN A 79 -11.45 -6.07 -2.76
N VAL A 80 -10.74 -7.12 -2.31
CA VAL A 80 -10.53 -8.35 -3.07
C VAL A 80 -11.18 -9.49 -2.31
N PRO A 81 -12.18 -10.16 -2.91
CA PRO A 81 -12.82 -11.30 -2.27
C PRO A 81 -11.81 -12.42 -1.94
N PRO A 82 -11.99 -13.16 -0.84
CA PRO A 82 -11.08 -14.23 -0.43
C PRO A 82 -10.84 -15.31 -1.49
N TYR A 83 -11.81 -15.51 -2.36
CA TYR A 83 -11.78 -16.50 -3.46
C TYR A 83 -11.57 -15.87 -4.83
N ASP A 84 -11.10 -14.62 -4.92
CA ASP A 84 -10.77 -14.03 -6.23
C ASP A 84 -9.80 -14.96 -6.98
N PRO A 85 -10.09 -15.35 -8.23
CA PRO A 85 -9.28 -16.32 -8.96
C PRO A 85 -7.91 -15.76 -9.37
N ALA A 86 -7.79 -14.45 -9.52
CA ALA A 86 -6.59 -13.79 -10.04
C ALA A 86 -5.75 -13.13 -8.94
N LEU A 87 -6.38 -12.55 -7.93
CA LEU A 87 -5.70 -11.74 -6.92
C LEU A 87 -5.67 -12.42 -5.55
N CYS A 88 -4.62 -12.17 -4.80
CA CYS A 88 -4.52 -12.46 -3.39
C CYS A 88 -3.57 -11.46 -2.73
N PHE A 89 -3.73 -11.23 -1.44
CA PHE A 89 -2.81 -10.45 -0.62
C PHE A 89 -1.91 -11.35 0.21
N ARG A 90 -0.71 -10.87 0.47
CA ARG A 90 0.23 -11.45 1.43
C ARG A 90 0.84 -10.31 2.24
N LEU A 91 0.95 -10.52 3.54
CA LEU A 91 1.60 -9.55 4.42
C LEU A 91 3.11 -9.53 4.20
N LEU A 92 3.71 -8.37 4.38
CA LEU A 92 5.15 -8.21 4.35
C LEU A 92 5.77 -8.65 5.68
N ASP A 93 6.94 -9.29 5.63
CA ASP A 93 7.70 -9.74 6.80
C ASP A 93 9.17 -9.27 6.69
N PRO A 94 9.69 -8.42 7.59
CA PRO A 94 8.98 -7.81 8.73
C PRO A 94 7.83 -6.90 8.29
N LEU A 95 6.83 -6.76 9.17
CA LEU A 95 5.67 -5.91 8.88
C LEU A 95 6.12 -4.47 8.55
N LEU A 96 5.61 -3.95 7.45
CA LEU A 96 5.84 -2.56 7.04
C LEU A 96 4.58 -1.75 7.31
N GLU A 97 4.66 -0.86 8.27
CA GLU A 97 3.56 0.03 8.63
C GLU A 97 3.75 1.43 8.07
N ASP A 98 2.68 2.04 7.64
CA ASP A 98 2.66 3.45 7.27
C ASP A 98 1.57 4.21 8.02
N THR A 99 1.76 5.52 8.14
CA THR A 99 0.85 6.40 8.87
C THR A 99 -0.02 7.17 7.88
N LEU A 100 -1.33 7.03 8.03
CA LEU A 100 -2.29 7.81 7.27
C LEU A 100 -2.62 9.10 8.02
N PHE A 101 -2.67 10.21 7.29
CA PHE A 101 -3.00 11.51 7.84
C PHE A 101 -4.27 12.05 7.19
N ILE A 102 -5.11 12.64 8.02
CA ILE A 102 -6.24 13.44 7.55
C ILE A 102 -5.82 14.89 7.65
N VAL A 103 -5.88 15.59 6.52
CA VAL A 103 -5.45 16.98 6.43
C VAL A 103 -6.58 17.87 5.93
N TRP A 104 -6.62 19.12 6.42
CA TRP A 104 -7.54 20.14 5.93
C TRP A 104 -6.86 21.48 5.92
N LYS A 105 -7.43 22.42 5.17
CA LYS A 105 -6.91 23.77 5.06
C LYS A 105 -6.99 24.50 6.41
N ARG A 106 -5.93 25.16 6.80
CA ARG A 106 -5.89 25.98 8.02
C ARG A 106 -6.97 27.06 7.96
N PHE A 107 -7.67 27.26 9.08
CA PHE A 107 -8.78 28.20 9.24
C PHE A 107 -10.00 27.92 8.34
N GLN A 108 -10.18 26.71 7.86
CA GLN A 108 -11.38 26.34 7.14
C GLN A 108 -12.59 26.31 8.06
N LEU A 109 -13.66 27.00 7.64
CA LEU A 109 -14.96 26.91 8.31
C LEU A 109 -15.66 25.63 7.83
N PHE A 110 -15.99 24.77 8.77
CA PHE A 110 -16.71 23.54 8.48
C PHE A 110 -18.20 23.69 8.76
N SER A 111 -19.02 23.08 7.92
CA SER A 111 -20.44 22.86 8.21
C SER A 111 -20.60 21.98 9.46
N LYS A 112 -21.77 22.03 10.10
CA LYS A 112 -22.07 21.16 11.24
C LYS A 112 -21.90 19.67 10.90
N GLY A 113 -22.32 19.24 9.71
CA GLY A 113 -22.15 17.87 9.25
C GLY A 113 -20.67 17.47 9.10
N THR A 114 -19.83 18.36 8.55
CA THR A 114 -18.38 18.11 8.43
C THR A 114 -17.71 18.03 9.80
N GLN A 115 -18.11 18.90 10.75
CA GLN A 115 -17.60 18.85 12.12
C GLN A 115 -17.93 17.52 12.80
N GLN A 116 -19.17 17.06 12.67
CA GLN A 116 -19.60 15.77 13.21
C GLN A 116 -18.85 14.60 12.57
N PHE A 117 -18.67 14.63 11.26
CA PHE A 117 -17.89 13.61 10.56
C PHE A 117 -16.44 13.54 11.06
N ILE A 118 -15.76 14.69 11.20
CA ILE A 118 -14.39 14.74 11.72
C ILE A 118 -14.31 14.22 13.15
N HIS A 119 -15.33 14.53 13.97
CA HIS A 119 -15.39 14.05 15.35
C HIS A 119 -15.46 12.51 15.40
N LEU A 120 -16.42 11.91 14.67
CA LEU A 120 -16.56 10.46 14.58
C LEU A 120 -15.31 9.78 14.04
N LEU A 121 -14.67 10.39 13.03
CA LEU A 121 -13.45 9.85 12.43
C LEU A 121 -12.28 9.83 13.42
N LYS A 122 -12.17 10.86 14.28
CA LYS A 122 -11.16 10.87 15.37
C LYS A 122 -11.42 9.78 16.40
N GLU A 123 -12.66 9.61 16.83
CA GLU A 123 -13.04 8.55 17.76
C GLU A 123 -12.70 7.16 17.21
N GLU A 124 -12.98 6.90 15.92
CA GLU A 124 -12.63 5.62 15.30
C GLU A 124 -11.10 5.44 15.15
N ALA A 125 -10.37 6.48 14.79
CA ALA A 125 -8.91 6.42 14.72
C ALA A 125 -8.26 6.12 16.08
N GLU A 126 -8.77 6.68 17.16
CA GLU A 126 -8.29 6.40 18.53
C GLU A 126 -8.53 4.95 18.93
N LYS A 127 -9.69 4.36 18.58
CA LYS A 127 -9.97 2.94 18.83
C LYS A 127 -8.99 2.00 18.11
N ILE A 128 -8.64 2.33 16.86
CA ILE A 128 -7.68 1.54 16.06
C ILE A 128 -6.27 1.65 16.65
N SER A 129 -5.88 2.81 17.17
CA SER A 129 -4.55 3.03 17.76
C SER A 129 -4.33 2.33 19.09
N GLN A 130 -5.39 1.80 19.72
CA GLN A 130 -5.34 1.07 20.99
C GLN A 130 -5.34 -0.46 20.81
N LEU A 131 -5.42 -0.95 19.58
CA LEU A 131 -5.33 -2.37 19.21
C LEU A 131 -3.89 -2.77 18.85
#